data_2d61d94c82acd4f85485dbd29bdfec08
#
_entry.id   2d61d94c82acd4f85485dbd29bdfec08
#
_cell.length_a   1.000
_cell.length_b   1.000
_cell.length_c   1.000
_cell.angle_alpha   90.00
_cell.angle_beta   90.00
_cell.angle_gamma   90.00
#
_symmetry.space_group_name_H-M   'P 1'
#
loop_
_entity.id
_entity.type
_entity.pdbx_description
1 polymer ?
#
loop_
_entity_poly.entity_id
_entity_poly.type
_entity_poly.pdbx_seq_one_letter_code
_entity_poly.pdbx_strand_id
1 'polypeptide(L)'
;HTVDDYGVFEHEGWRIPIRVCIGDQQAALQALRVGPGGACINYGTGAFFMCHTGTECQILPGLLTSPGVDRAQGAEYLLEGPVNACGTVFTWLNALGISFAMEEVDALCAASKHPVQLLPALGGLGAPYWDFTVSPVWAGLSPATQKADLVRGAVDGIALLLADIVFYAERY
;
A
#
# COMPACT_ATOMS: atom_id res chain seq x y z
N HIS A 1 20.09 10.85 -12.39
CA HIS A 1 20.49 9.77 -11.46
C HIS A 1 19.83 9.98 -10.10
N THR A 2 19.61 8.91 -9.34
CA THR A 2 19.06 9.02 -7.97
C THR A 2 20.06 9.69 -7.03
N VAL A 3 21.34 9.43 -7.21
CA VAL A 3 22.45 10.04 -6.46
C VAL A 3 23.27 10.90 -7.41
N ASP A 4 23.29 12.20 -7.15
CA ASP A 4 24.00 13.17 -8.01
C ASP A 4 24.29 14.46 -7.22
N ASP A 5 24.87 15.44 -7.86
CA ASP A 5 24.99 16.79 -7.33
C ASP A 5 23.81 17.66 -7.80
N TYR A 6 22.79 17.76 -6.94
CA TYR A 6 21.61 18.59 -7.19
C TYR A 6 21.77 20.03 -6.70
N GLY A 7 22.99 20.42 -6.30
CA GLY A 7 23.29 21.75 -5.79
C GLY A 7 23.26 21.82 -4.26
N VAL A 8 23.03 23.03 -3.76
CA VAL A 8 23.09 23.33 -2.33
C VAL A 8 21.83 24.08 -1.91
N PHE A 9 21.17 23.61 -0.88
CA PHE A 9 20.13 24.36 -0.18
C PHE A 9 20.77 25.30 0.85
N GLU A 10 20.42 26.59 0.80
CA GLU A 10 20.92 27.61 1.73
C GLU A 10 19.76 28.21 2.53
N HIS A 11 19.88 28.18 3.85
CA HIS A 11 18.90 28.76 4.75
C HIS A 11 19.56 29.18 6.07
N GLU A 12 19.34 30.42 6.50
CA GLU A 12 19.84 30.97 7.77
C GLU A 12 21.34 30.70 8.04
N GLY A 13 22.18 30.76 7.00
CA GLY A 13 23.61 30.52 7.10
C GLY A 13 24.04 29.05 7.02
N TRP A 14 23.10 28.13 6.97
CA TRP A 14 23.36 26.71 6.70
C TRP A 14 23.48 26.47 5.19
N ARG A 15 24.44 25.65 4.82
CA ARG A 15 24.62 25.18 3.44
C ARG A 15 24.55 23.65 3.43
N ILE A 16 23.47 23.11 2.88
CA ILE A 16 23.19 21.68 2.85
C ILE A 16 23.30 21.18 1.41
N PRO A 17 24.29 20.37 1.06
CA PRO A 17 24.38 19.79 -0.28
C PRO A 17 23.25 18.78 -0.51
N ILE A 18 22.53 18.93 -1.63
CA ILE A 18 21.49 17.99 -2.04
C ILE A 18 22.17 16.93 -2.90
N ARG A 19 22.20 15.68 -2.41
CA ARG A 19 22.92 14.56 -3.03
C ARG A 19 22.02 13.44 -3.50
N VAL A 20 20.76 13.44 -3.11
CA VAL A 20 19.81 12.38 -3.43
C VAL A 20 18.46 13.00 -3.80
N CYS A 21 17.88 12.50 -4.90
CA CYS A 21 16.51 12.78 -5.29
C CYS A 21 15.82 11.44 -5.55
N ILE A 22 14.85 11.07 -4.71
CA ILE A 22 14.21 9.75 -4.74
C ILE A 22 12.76 9.90 -4.26
N GLY A 23 11.85 9.11 -4.82
CA GLY A 23 10.49 9.00 -4.31
C GLY A 23 10.44 8.27 -2.96
N ASP A 24 9.41 8.53 -2.16
CA ASP A 24 9.24 7.95 -0.83
C ASP A 24 9.08 6.42 -0.88
N GLN A 25 8.34 5.89 -1.84
CA GLN A 25 8.18 4.45 -2.05
C GLN A 25 9.51 3.76 -2.40
N GLN A 26 10.28 4.33 -3.32
CA GLN A 26 11.61 3.86 -3.69
C GLN A 26 12.58 3.94 -2.51
N ALA A 27 12.48 5.00 -1.71
CA ALA A 27 13.29 5.15 -0.49
C ALA A 27 12.96 4.06 0.55
N ALA A 28 11.67 3.76 0.76
CA ALA A 28 11.24 2.69 1.65
C ALA A 28 11.78 1.32 1.22
N LEU A 29 11.70 1.00 -0.07
CA LEU A 29 12.23 -0.25 -0.63
C LEU A 29 13.76 -0.36 -0.43
N GLN A 30 14.50 0.74 -0.61
CA GLN A 30 15.94 0.78 -0.35
C GLN A 30 16.26 0.62 1.15
N ALA A 31 15.48 1.25 2.03
CA ALA A 31 15.66 1.11 3.48
C ALA A 31 15.46 -0.32 3.95
N LEU A 32 14.50 -1.04 3.37
CA LEU A 32 14.23 -2.45 3.63
C LEU A 32 15.24 -3.40 2.95
N ARG A 33 16.13 -2.87 2.11
CA ARG A 33 17.13 -3.64 1.34
C ARG A 33 16.50 -4.73 0.48
N VAL A 34 15.34 -4.47 -0.09
CA VAL A 34 14.67 -5.39 -1.01
C VAL A 34 15.45 -5.41 -2.32
N GLY A 35 16.03 -6.57 -2.64
CA GLY A 35 16.76 -6.78 -3.90
C GLY A 35 15.88 -7.31 -5.04
N PRO A 36 16.47 -7.52 -6.23
CA PRO A 36 15.75 -8.04 -7.38
C PRO A 36 15.01 -9.35 -7.10
N GLY A 37 13.77 -9.45 -7.53
CA GLY A 37 12.86 -10.57 -7.25
C GLY A 37 12.19 -10.51 -5.87
N GLY A 38 12.57 -9.55 -5.03
CA GLY A 38 11.92 -9.32 -3.74
C GLY A 38 10.76 -8.33 -3.84
N ALA A 39 9.86 -8.41 -2.87
CA ALA A 39 8.71 -7.50 -2.76
C ALA A 39 8.53 -7.00 -1.33
N CYS A 40 7.84 -5.88 -1.20
CA CYS A 40 7.39 -5.36 0.08
C CYS A 40 6.01 -4.71 -0.04
N ILE A 41 5.35 -4.56 1.10
CA ILE A 41 4.08 -3.83 1.20
C ILE A 41 4.27 -2.72 2.22
N ASN A 42 3.97 -1.50 1.80
CA ASN A 42 3.94 -0.34 2.68
C ASN A 42 2.49 -0.05 3.08
N TYR A 43 2.20 -0.06 4.39
CA TYR A 43 0.88 0.23 4.95
C TYR A 43 0.87 1.66 5.49
N GLY A 44 -0.02 2.48 4.93
CA GLY A 44 -0.25 3.87 5.34
C GLY A 44 -1.72 4.24 5.21
N THR A 45 -2.03 5.44 4.74
CA THR A 45 -3.39 5.90 4.38
C THR A 45 -4.02 4.95 3.36
N GLY A 46 -3.30 4.63 2.27
CA GLY A 46 -3.49 3.47 1.41
C GLY A 46 -2.45 2.40 1.71
N ALA A 47 -2.43 1.33 0.93
CA ALA A 47 -1.34 0.37 0.96
C ALA A 47 -0.72 0.24 -0.44
N PHE A 48 0.58 -0.05 -0.48
CA PHE A 48 1.35 -0.14 -1.72
C PHE A 48 2.17 -1.42 -1.74
N PHE A 49 1.83 -2.30 -2.67
CA PHE A 49 2.69 -3.41 -3.04
C PHE A 49 3.78 -2.91 -3.98
N MET A 50 5.01 -3.29 -3.73
CA MET A 50 6.18 -2.98 -4.57
C MET A 50 7.01 -4.24 -4.78
N CYS A 51 7.31 -4.56 -6.04
CA CYS A 51 8.18 -5.66 -6.41
C CYS A 51 9.38 -5.13 -7.21
N HIS A 52 10.58 -5.49 -6.80
CA HIS A 52 11.82 -5.07 -7.46
C HIS A 52 12.13 -5.99 -8.63
N THR A 53 12.06 -5.49 -9.86
CA THR A 53 12.29 -6.27 -11.08
C THR A 53 13.75 -6.26 -11.58
N GLY A 54 14.67 -5.64 -10.83
CA GLY A 54 16.05 -5.47 -11.24
C GLY A 54 16.18 -4.44 -12.35
N THR A 55 17.00 -4.72 -13.34
CA THR A 55 17.23 -3.84 -14.50
C THR A 55 16.23 -4.09 -15.63
N GLU A 56 15.32 -5.01 -15.46
CA GLU A 56 14.30 -5.34 -16.45
C GLU A 56 13.06 -4.45 -16.26
N CYS A 57 12.72 -3.67 -17.28
CA CYS A 57 11.50 -2.86 -17.33
C CYS A 57 10.32 -3.74 -17.70
N GLN A 58 9.69 -4.36 -16.71
CA GLN A 58 8.50 -5.19 -16.90
C GLN A 58 7.24 -4.31 -16.97
N ILE A 59 6.38 -4.57 -17.94
CA ILE A 59 5.09 -3.88 -18.08
C ILE A 59 3.98 -4.91 -17.94
N LEU A 60 3.25 -4.85 -16.82
CA LEU A 60 2.07 -5.68 -16.57
C LEU A 60 0.82 -4.81 -16.63
N PRO A 61 -0.17 -5.16 -17.49
CA PRO A 61 -1.44 -4.45 -17.51
C PRO A 61 -2.05 -4.32 -16.16
N GLY A 62 -2.48 -3.77 -15.42
CA GLY A 62 -3.04 -3.76 -14.06
C GLY A 62 -2.06 -3.32 -12.98
N LEU A 63 -0.77 -3.30 -13.23
CA LEU A 63 0.24 -2.76 -12.32
C LEU A 63 0.91 -1.55 -12.93
N LEU A 64 1.49 -0.70 -12.09
CA LEU A 64 2.35 0.41 -12.53
C LEU A 64 3.78 -0.08 -12.63
N THR A 65 4.50 0.42 -13.63
CA THR A 65 5.95 0.26 -13.71
C THR A 65 6.59 1.61 -13.46
N SER A 66 7.48 1.68 -12.50
CA SER A 66 8.20 2.90 -12.16
C SER A 66 9.71 2.67 -12.12
N PRO A 67 10.50 3.72 -12.34
CA PRO A 67 11.94 3.66 -12.07
C PRO A 67 12.16 3.50 -10.56
N GLY A 68 13.01 2.54 -10.22
CA GLY A 68 13.55 2.35 -8.88
C GLY A 68 14.71 3.31 -8.60
N VAL A 69 15.87 2.75 -8.30
CA VAL A 69 17.10 3.52 -8.13
C VAL A 69 17.90 3.51 -9.43
N ASP A 70 18.27 4.69 -9.91
CA ASP A 70 19.22 4.82 -11.02
C ASP A 70 20.65 4.88 -10.46
N ARG A 71 21.41 3.86 -10.75
CA ARG A 71 22.81 3.69 -10.34
C ARG A 71 23.75 3.81 -11.55
N ALA A 72 25.04 3.91 -11.27
CA ALA A 72 26.06 3.92 -12.33
C ALA A 72 26.02 2.68 -13.25
N GLN A 73 25.45 1.56 -12.78
CA GLN A 73 25.28 0.32 -13.54
C GLN A 73 23.98 0.27 -14.36
N GLY A 74 23.12 1.28 -14.26
CA GLY A 74 21.85 1.40 -14.96
C GLY A 74 20.67 1.60 -14.01
N ALA A 75 19.53 1.91 -14.60
CA ALA A 75 18.27 2.07 -13.86
C ALA A 75 17.72 0.71 -13.40
N GLU A 76 17.22 0.68 -12.19
CA GLU A 76 16.41 -0.41 -11.67
C GLU A 76 14.93 -0.06 -11.81
N TYR A 77 14.06 -1.07 -11.84
CA TYR A 77 12.62 -0.88 -12.02
C TYR A 77 11.82 -1.58 -10.95
N LEU A 78 10.61 -1.08 -10.74
CA LEU A 78 9.63 -1.60 -9.80
C LEU A 78 8.31 -1.85 -10.51
N LEU A 79 7.61 -2.91 -10.09
CA LEU A 79 6.17 -3.06 -10.30
C LEU A 79 5.46 -2.60 -9.03
N GLU A 80 4.43 -1.79 -9.19
CA GLU A 80 3.69 -1.21 -8.07
C GLU A 80 2.20 -1.47 -8.22
N GLY A 81 1.56 -1.80 -7.09
CA GLY A 81 0.12 -2.00 -7.00
C GLY A 81 -0.45 -1.27 -5.79
N PRO A 82 -1.18 -0.15 -5.98
CA PRO A 82 -1.83 0.55 -4.88
C PRO A 82 -3.17 -0.08 -4.50
N VAL A 83 -3.44 -0.14 -3.19
CA VAL A 83 -4.77 -0.26 -2.59
C VAL A 83 -5.14 1.11 -2.04
N ASN A 84 -6.19 1.73 -2.60
CA ASN A 84 -6.53 3.13 -2.34
C ASN A 84 -6.91 3.40 -0.89
N ALA A 85 -7.43 2.42 -0.18
CA ALA A 85 -7.88 2.56 1.20
C ALA A 85 -7.30 1.47 2.09
N CYS A 86 -6.50 1.87 3.07
CA CYS A 86 -5.96 1.01 4.13
C CYS A 86 -6.20 1.69 5.47
N GLY A 87 -5.32 2.54 5.96
CA GLY A 87 -5.53 3.29 7.20
C GLY A 87 -6.79 4.15 7.19
N THR A 88 -7.18 4.68 6.03
CA THR A 88 -8.45 5.43 5.85
C THR A 88 -9.69 4.61 6.17
N VAL A 89 -9.66 3.28 6.02
CA VAL A 89 -10.79 2.40 6.38
C VAL A 89 -11.08 2.48 7.87
N PHE A 90 -10.04 2.46 8.70
CA PHE A 90 -10.19 2.56 10.16
C PHE A 90 -10.66 3.95 10.59
N THR A 91 -10.16 5.00 9.95
CA THR A 91 -10.65 6.36 10.17
C THR A 91 -12.13 6.49 9.79
N TRP A 92 -12.52 5.88 8.69
CA TRP A 92 -13.92 5.85 8.24
C TRP A 92 -14.82 5.08 9.20
N LEU A 93 -14.41 3.90 9.69
CA LEU A 93 -15.16 3.14 10.69
C LEU A 93 -15.37 3.96 11.97
N ASN A 94 -14.34 4.63 12.46
CA ASN A 94 -14.45 5.53 13.61
C ASN A 94 -15.45 6.66 13.37
N ALA A 95 -15.44 7.26 12.17
CA ALA A 95 -16.41 8.30 11.80
C ALA A 95 -17.85 7.79 11.72
N LEU A 96 -18.07 6.49 11.43
CA LEU A 96 -19.36 5.83 11.48
C LEU A 96 -19.81 5.46 12.92
N GLY A 97 -19.02 5.79 13.94
CA GLY A 97 -19.32 5.45 15.34
C GLY A 97 -18.82 4.09 15.80
N ILE A 98 -18.07 3.35 14.95
CA ILE A 98 -17.41 2.09 15.31
C ILE A 98 -16.03 2.44 15.87
N SER A 99 -16.02 3.04 17.07
CA SER A 99 -14.81 3.57 17.68
C SER A 99 -13.93 2.50 18.30
N PHE A 100 -12.63 2.54 18.02
CA PHE A 100 -11.56 1.70 18.60
C PHE A 100 -10.21 2.39 18.44
N ALA A 101 -9.25 2.01 19.29
CA ALA A 101 -7.86 2.40 19.14
C ALA A 101 -7.12 1.39 18.25
N MET A 102 -6.06 1.82 17.55
CA MET A 102 -5.31 0.92 16.65
C MET A 102 -4.69 -0.27 17.40
N GLU A 103 -4.33 -0.08 18.66
CA GLU A 103 -3.77 -1.12 19.53
C GLU A 103 -4.78 -2.21 19.89
N GLU A 104 -6.09 -1.94 19.72
CA GLU A 104 -7.18 -2.91 19.97
C GLU A 104 -7.48 -3.81 18.78
N VAL A 105 -6.96 -3.49 17.58
CA VAL A 105 -7.33 -4.16 16.31
C VAL A 105 -7.09 -5.67 16.39
N ASP A 106 -5.93 -6.10 16.85
CA ASP A 106 -5.59 -7.54 16.95
C ASP A 106 -6.54 -8.27 17.89
N ALA A 107 -6.85 -7.69 19.05
CA ALA A 107 -7.78 -8.27 20.02
C ALA A 107 -9.20 -8.33 19.49
N LEU A 108 -9.65 -7.29 18.77
CA LEU A 108 -10.95 -7.27 18.12
C LEU A 108 -11.05 -8.33 17.02
N CYS A 109 -10.02 -8.44 16.17
CA CYS A 109 -9.97 -9.48 15.14
C CYS A 109 -10.04 -10.88 15.74
N ALA A 110 -9.34 -11.14 16.85
CA ALA A 110 -9.36 -12.42 17.54
C ALA A 110 -10.71 -12.72 18.21
N ALA A 111 -11.45 -11.69 18.60
CA ALA A 111 -12.76 -11.82 19.25
C ALA A 111 -13.93 -11.99 18.25
N SER A 112 -13.72 -11.79 16.96
CA SER A 112 -14.74 -11.92 15.92
C SER A 112 -15.32 -13.34 15.87
N LYS A 113 -16.65 -13.44 15.83
CA LYS A 113 -17.38 -14.71 15.80
C LYS A 113 -18.35 -14.86 14.63
N HIS A 114 -18.71 -13.74 14.00
CA HIS A 114 -19.68 -13.69 12.92
C HIS A 114 -19.04 -13.05 11.70
N PRO A 115 -18.33 -13.83 10.84
CA PRO A 115 -17.56 -13.29 9.73
C PRO A 115 -18.42 -12.40 8.84
N VAL A 116 -17.97 -11.17 8.64
CA VAL A 116 -18.50 -10.24 7.65
C VAL A 116 -17.36 -9.88 6.70
N GLN A 117 -17.68 -9.44 5.50
CA GLN A 117 -16.71 -9.05 4.51
C GLN A 117 -16.91 -7.58 4.15
N LEU A 118 -15.82 -6.83 4.10
CA LEU A 118 -15.80 -5.48 3.53
C LEU A 118 -15.01 -5.51 2.22
N LEU A 119 -15.62 -4.97 1.16
CA LEU A 119 -14.86 -4.46 0.04
C LEU A 119 -14.49 -3.00 0.35
N PRO A 120 -13.25 -2.68 0.72
CA PRO A 120 -12.90 -1.35 1.22
C PRO A 120 -12.59 -0.36 0.08
N ALA A 121 -13.52 -0.21 -0.86
CA ALA A 121 -13.35 0.64 -2.05
C ALA A 121 -13.63 2.13 -1.73
N LEU A 122 -13.01 2.67 -0.67
CA LEU A 122 -13.03 4.10 -0.38
C LEU A 122 -12.15 4.83 -1.40
N GLY A 123 -12.79 5.55 -2.32
CA GLY A 123 -12.12 6.13 -3.49
C GLY A 123 -11.91 5.14 -4.63
N GLY A 124 -12.71 4.07 -4.71
CA GLY A 124 -12.66 3.04 -5.75
C GLY A 124 -11.60 1.98 -5.51
N LEU A 125 -11.41 1.11 -6.50
CA LEU A 125 -10.40 0.07 -6.51
C LEU A 125 -9.15 0.54 -7.25
N GLY A 126 -7.99 0.34 -6.65
CA GLY A 126 -6.68 0.51 -7.27
C GLY A 126 -6.29 -0.69 -8.12
N ALA A 127 -5.02 -1.06 -8.06
CA ALA A 127 -4.51 -2.23 -8.79
C ALA A 127 -5.18 -3.54 -8.32
N PRO A 128 -5.33 -4.52 -9.22
CA PRO A 128 -5.11 -4.47 -10.66
C PRO A 128 -6.33 -3.98 -11.45
N TYR A 129 -7.39 -3.58 -10.78
CA TYR A 129 -8.74 -3.32 -11.34
C TYR A 129 -8.88 -1.93 -11.96
N TRP A 130 -8.32 -0.92 -11.31
CA TRP A 130 -8.39 0.50 -11.73
C TRP A 130 -9.82 0.99 -11.99
N ASP A 131 -10.77 0.56 -11.14
CA ASP A 131 -12.18 0.95 -11.22
C ASP A 131 -12.53 1.91 -10.07
N PHE A 132 -12.58 3.19 -10.38
CA PHE A 132 -12.89 4.25 -9.43
C PHE A 132 -14.39 4.47 -9.23
N THR A 133 -15.25 3.71 -9.93
CA THR A 133 -16.71 3.79 -9.80
C THR A 133 -17.25 2.88 -8.69
N VAL A 134 -16.45 1.93 -8.24
CA VAL A 134 -16.82 1.00 -7.17
C VAL A 134 -16.90 1.72 -5.84
N SER A 135 -17.95 1.45 -5.09
CA SER A 135 -18.16 1.93 -3.72
C SER A 135 -17.89 0.83 -2.69
N PRO A 136 -17.59 1.18 -1.43
CA PRO A 136 -17.42 0.18 -0.39
C PRO A 136 -18.70 -0.62 -0.16
N VAL A 137 -18.54 -1.93 0.06
CA VAL A 137 -19.67 -2.86 0.26
C VAL A 137 -19.42 -3.73 1.46
N TRP A 138 -20.41 -3.85 2.34
CA TRP A 138 -20.46 -4.84 3.39
C TRP A 138 -21.32 -6.03 2.95
N ALA A 139 -20.81 -7.24 3.18
CA ALA A 139 -21.54 -8.49 2.95
C ALA A 139 -21.54 -9.34 4.21
N GLY A 140 -22.61 -10.13 4.43
CA GLY A 140 -22.73 -11.03 5.57
C GLY A 140 -23.20 -10.37 6.88
N LEU A 141 -23.69 -9.13 6.84
CA LEU A 141 -24.24 -8.47 8.02
C LEU A 141 -25.50 -9.19 8.53
N SER A 142 -25.61 -9.28 9.84
CA SER A 142 -26.76 -9.89 10.53
C SER A 142 -27.06 -9.14 11.83
N PRO A 143 -28.20 -9.40 12.49
CA PRO A 143 -28.48 -8.84 13.83
C PRO A 143 -27.47 -9.26 14.91
N ALA A 144 -26.68 -10.32 14.68
CA ALA A 144 -25.63 -10.78 15.59
C ALA A 144 -24.27 -10.10 15.36
N THR A 145 -24.11 -9.35 14.25
CA THR A 145 -22.86 -8.68 13.90
C THR A 145 -22.45 -7.67 14.98
N GLN A 146 -21.21 -7.75 15.41
CA GLN A 146 -20.63 -6.90 16.45
C GLN A 146 -19.47 -6.07 15.91
N LYS A 147 -19.00 -5.11 16.70
CA LYS A 147 -17.84 -4.27 16.39
C LYS A 147 -16.63 -5.11 15.97
N ALA A 148 -16.35 -6.18 16.70
CA ALA A 148 -15.24 -7.10 16.42
C ALA A 148 -15.31 -7.69 14.99
N ASP A 149 -16.51 -8.06 14.55
CA ASP A 149 -16.73 -8.64 13.22
C ASP A 149 -16.49 -7.61 12.11
N LEU A 150 -16.92 -6.35 12.34
CA LEU A 150 -16.69 -5.26 11.40
C LEU A 150 -15.20 -4.89 11.28
N VAL A 151 -14.49 -4.78 12.40
CA VAL A 151 -13.05 -4.50 12.39
C VAL A 151 -12.30 -5.63 11.68
N ARG A 152 -12.65 -6.90 11.97
CA ARG A 152 -12.05 -8.06 11.29
C ARG A 152 -12.34 -8.05 9.80
N GLY A 153 -13.59 -7.79 9.39
CA GLY A 153 -13.95 -7.71 7.97
C GLY A 153 -13.20 -6.61 7.23
N ALA A 154 -12.89 -5.49 7.89
CA ALA A 154 -12.08 -4.43 7.32
C ALA A 154 -10.62 -4.86 7.10
N VAL A 155 -10.00 -5.50 8.10
CA VAL A 155 -8.64 -6.04 7.99
C VAL A 155 -8.55 -7.08 6.89
N ASP A 156 -9.50 -8.04 6.88
CA ASP A 156 -9.53 -9.09 5.86
C ASP A 156 -9.75 -8.53 4.45
N GLY A 157 -10.62 -7.51 4.30
CA GLY A 157 -10.86 -6.85 3.01
C GLY A 157 -9.62 -6.17 2.44
N ILE A 158 -8.84 -5.47 3.28
CA ILE A 158 -7.56 -4.87 2.89
C ILE A 158 -6.56 -5.97 2.48
N ALA A 159 -6.45 -7.03 3.29
CA ALA A 159 -5.54 -8.14 3.02
C ALA A 159 -5.88 -8.87 1.72
N LEU A 160 -7.17 -9.06 1.41
CA LEU A 160 -7.62 -9.70 0.18
C LEU A 160 -7.31 -8.86 -1.06
N LEU A 161 -7.48 -7.54 -1.01
CA LEU A 161 -7.08 -6.67 -2.12
C LEU A 161 -5.56 -6.72 -2.37
N LEU A 162 -4.75 -6.77 -1.32
CA LEU A 162 -3.31 -6.94 -1.45
C LEU A 162 -2.94 -8.33 -1.99
N ALA A 163 -3.65 -9.38 -1.54
CA ALA A 163 -3.46 -10.73 -2.06
C ALA A 163 -3.77 -10.82 -3.56
N ASP A 164 -4.82 -10.14 -4.03
CA ASP A 164 -5.15 -10.07 -5.46
C ASP A 164 -4.00 -9.45 -6.28
N ILE A 165 -3.38 -8.38 -5.77
CA ILE A 165 -2.21 -7.74 -6.42
C ILE A 165 -1.03 -8.71 -6.48
N VAL A 166 -0.72 -9.39 -5.36
CA VAL A 166 0.36 -10.38 -5.30
C VAL A 166 0.12 -11.52 -6.28
N PHE A 167 -1.06 -12.15 -6.26
CA PHE A 167 -1.42 -13.21 -7.19
C PHE A 167 -1.40 -12.76 -8.66
N TYR A 168 -1.77 -11.50 -8.91
CA TYR A 168 -1.67 -10.94 -10.25
C TYR A 168 -0.22 -10.80 -10.69
N ALA A 169 0.66 -10.30 -9.82
CA ALA A 169 2.09 -10.15 -10.09
C ALA A 169 2.81 -11.50 -10.29
N GLU A 170 2.39 -12.56 -9.57
CA GLU A 170 3.00 -13.90 -9.66
C GLU A 170 2.64 -14.67 -10.95
N ARG A 171 1.60 -14.25 -11.65
CA ARG A 171 1.16 -14.95 -12.89
C ARG A 171 1.92 -14.52 -14.13
N TYR A 172 2.70 -13.51 -14.05
CA TYR A 172 3.46 -12.89 -15.15
C TYR A 172 4.96 -12.85 -14.84
#